data_d81247b07c32ee66e2bc72e383b3e0e4
#
_entry.id   d81247b07c32ee66e2bc72e383b3e0e4
#
_cell.length_a   1.000
_cell.length_b   1.000
_cell.length_c   1.000
_cell.angle_alpha   90.00
_cell.angle_beta   90.00
_cell.angle_gamma   90.00
#
_symmetry.space_group_name_H-M   'P 1'
#
loop_
_entity.id
_entity.type
_entity.pdbx_description
1 polymer ?
#
loop_
_entity_poly.entity_id
_entity_poly.type
_entity_poly.pdbx_seq_one_letter_code
_entity_poly.pdbx_strand_id
1 'polypeptide(L)'
;MNYQNDDLRIKDIKELLPPVALLEKFPATEQAAETVSLARNAIHNILKGSDDRLLVVIGPCSIHDTRAAKEYAQRLLQLRQELNGELEVVMRVYFEKPRTTVGWKGLINDPLMDNSFQINEGLRLARKLLLDINDSGLPAAGEYLDMITPQYLADLMSWGAIGARTTESQVHRELASGLSCPVGFKNGTDGTIKVAIDAINAAGAAHCFLSVTKWGHSAIVNTSGNGDCHIILRGGKEPNYSAEHVKAVKEGLSKAGLPANVMIDFSHANSSKQFKKQLDVSADVCRQISGGEKAIIGVMIESHLVEGNQSLESGEPLVYGKSVTDACIGWEDTETVLRDLAAAVKARRSR
;
A
#
# COMPACT_ATOMS: atom_id res chain seq x y z
N MET A 1 -1.82 7.12 -47.89
CA MET A 1 -0.72 6.18 -47.58
C MET A 1 -1.30 4.77 -47.71
N ASN A 2 -0.60 3.88 -48.42
CA ASN A 2 -1.11 2.52 -48.71
C ASN A 2 -0.82 1.52 -47.57
N TYR A 3 -0.17 1.93 -46.48
CA TYR A 3 0.21 1.07 -45.35
C TYR A 3 -0.17 1.77 -44.03
N GLN A 4 -0.95 1.06 -43.20
CA GLN A 4 -1.25 1.47 -41.82
C GLN A 4 -0.22 0.78 -40.92
N ASN A 5 0.51 1.57 -40.08
CA ASN A 5 1.57 1.08 -39.23
C ASN A 5 1.31 1.35 -37.74
N ASP A 6 0.17 1.99 -37.41
CA ASP A 6 -0.23 2.37 -36.06
C ASP A 6 -1.59 1.75 -35.72
N ASP A 7 -1.85 1.55 -34.44
CA ASP A 7 -3.10 1.03 -33.87
C ASP A 7 -3.57 -0.35 -34.41
N LEU A 8 -2.68 -1.14 -35.00
CA LEU A 8 -3.02 -2.42 -35.65
C LEU A 8 -3.61 -3.48 -34.71
N ARG A 9 -3.40 -3.34 -33.40
CA ARG A 9 -3.88 -4.26 -32.36
C ARG A 9 -4.84 -3.62 -31.38
N ILE A 10 -5.13 -2.32 -31.54
CA ILE A 10 -6.10 -1.60 -30.73
C ILE A 10 -7.48 -1.83 -31.32
N LYS A 11 -8.41 -2.38 -30.52
CA LYS A 11 -9.78 -2.67 -30.97
C LYS A 11 -10.74 -1.54 -30.69
N ASP A 12 -10.52 -0.82 -29.57
CA ASP A 12 -11.40 0.25 -29.13
C ASP A 12 -10.61 1.17 -28.19
N ILE A 13 -10.96 2.47 -28.22
CA ILE A 13 -10.43 3.49 -27.30
C ILE A 13 -11.64 4.19 -26.70
N LYS A 14 -11.74 4.15 -25.35
CA LYS A 14 -12.76 4.88 -24.58
C LYS A 14 -12.09 5.92 -23.70
N GLU A 15 -12.69 7.08 -23.63
CA GLU A 15 -12.16 8.16 -22.78
C GLU A 15 -12.42 7.89 -21.31
N LEU A 16 -11.40 8.14 -20.48
CA LEU A 16 -11.56 8.26 -19.05
C LEU A 16 -12.19 9.62 -18.71
N LEU A 17 -13.09 9.63 -17.74
CA LEU A 17 -13.51 10.86 -17.09
C LEU A 17 -12.26 11.59 -16.58
N PRO A 18 -12.01 12.86 -16.91
CA PRO A 18 -10.80 13.53 -16.44
C PRO A 18 -10.77 13.64 -14.90
N PRO A 19 -9.60 13.55 -14.26
CA PRO A 19 -9.47 13.61 -12.80
C PRO A 19 -10.25 14.76 -12.17
N VAL A 20 -10.19 15.97 -12.74
CA VAL A 20 -10.89 17.15 -12.22
C VAL A 20 -12.39 16.91 -12.06
N ALA A 21 -13.05 16.27 -13.03
CA ALA A 21 -14.48 16.01 -12.96
C ALA A 21 -14.84 15.04 -11.84
N LEU A 22 -13.97 14.08 -11.54
CA LEU A 22 -14.13 13.17 -10.41
C LEU A 22 -13.89 13.89 -9.07
N LEU A 23 -12.88 14.75 -9.01
CA LEU A 23 -12.57 15.56 -7.83
C LEU A 23 -13.70 16.55 -7.51
N GLU A 24 -14.30 17.19 -8.52
CA GLU A 24 -15.45 18.08 -8.35
C GLU A 24 -16.70 17.34 -7.87
N LYS A 25 -16.92 16.11 -8.36
CA LYS A 25 -18.06 15.27 -7.94
C LYS A 25 -17.90 14.72 -6.54
N PHE A 26 -16.66 14.40 -6.13
CA PHE A 26 -16.29 13.84 -4.83
C PHE A 26 -15.12 14.64 -4.26
N PRO A 27 -15.34 15.92 -3.87
CA PRO A 27 -14.29 16.75 -3.30
C PRO A 27 -13.83 16.18 -1.96
N ALA A 28 -12.55 16.35 -1.65
CA ALA A 28 -12.06 16.06 -0.31
C ALA A 28 -12.75 17.01 0.68
N THR A 29 -13.32 16.45 1.74
CA THR A 29 -13.86 17.23 2.85
C THR A 29 -12.72 17.74 3.72
N GLU A 30 -13.01 18.72 4.57
CA GLU A 30 -12.04 19.24 5.53
C GLU A 30 -11.54 18.11 6.46
N GLN A 31 -12.45 17.27 6.96
CA GLN A 31 -12.11 16.13 7.82
C GLN A 31 -11.23 15.10 7.10
N ALA A 32 -11.55 14.74 5.86
CA ALA A 32 -10.72 13.81 5.09
C ALA A 32 -9.32 14.39 4.82
N ALA A 33 -9.23 15.67 4.46
CA ALA A 33 -7.97 16.34 4.22
C ALA A 33 -7.12 16.44 5.49
N GLU A 34 -7.72 16.72 6.65
CA GLU A 34 -7.06 16.73 7.96
C GLU A 34 -6.52 15.33 8.30
N THR A 35 -7.36 14.28 8.17
CA THR A 35 -6.95 12.88 8.43
C THR A 35 -5.72 12.50 7.61
N VAL A 36 -5.73 12.79 6.31
CA VAL A 36 -4.59 12.50 5.42
C VAL A 36 -3.35 13.30 5.84
N SER A 37 -3.51 14.60 6.10
CA SER A 37 -2.39 15.49 6.47
C SER A 37 -1.73 15.06 7.78
N LEU A 38 -2.52 14.80 8.82
CA LEU A 38 -2.03 14.34 10.12
C LEU A 38 -1.30 13.00 10.01
N ALA A 39 -1.85 12.04 9.26
CA ALA A 39 -1.22 10.74 9.07
C ALA A 39 0.09 10.83 8.27
N ARG A 40 0.15 11.65 7.20
CA ARG A 40 1.40 11.90 6.46
C ARG A 40 2.47 12.49 7.36
N ASN A 41 2.11 13.47 8.19
CA ASN A 41 3.03 14.09 9.14
C ASN A 41 3.51 13.08 10.21
N ALA A 42 2.62 12.25 10.74
CA ALA A 42 2.98 11.20 11.69
C ALA A 42 3.97 10.20 11.07
N ILE A 43 3.70 9.73 9.85
CA ILE A 43 4.58 8.80 9.15
C ILE A 43 5.94 9.47 8.83
N HIS A 44 5.94 10.73 8.39
CA HIS A 44 7.17 11.51 8.22
C HIS A 44 8.00 11.53 9.50
N ASN A 45 7.38 11.83 10.63
CA ASN A 45 8.05 11.88 11.94
C ASN A 45 8.61 10.51 12.36
N ILE A 46 7.88 9.42 12.06
CA ILE A 46 8.37 8.05 12.28
C ILE A 46 9.63 7.79 11.43
N LEU A 47 9.61 8.16 10.15
CA LEU A 47 10.75 8.00 9.23
C LEU A 47 11.97 8.85 9.66
N LYS A 48 11.75 10.01 10.29
CA LYS A 48 12.81 10.87 10.82
C LYS A 48 13.24 10.50 12.25
N GLY A 49 12.55 9.55 12.89
CA GLY A 49 12.87 9.09 14.26
C GLY A 49 12.46 10.07 15.37
N SER A 50 11.63 11.08 15.07
CA SER A 50 11.04 12.01 16.04
C SER A 50 9.73 11.50 16.65
N ASP A 51 9.10 10.49 16.04
CA ASP A 51 7.97 9.72 16.56
C ASP A 51 8.41 8.26 16.67
N ASP A 52 8.27 7.66 17.83
CA ASP A 52 8.73 6.29 18.09
C ASP A 52 7.60 5.24 17.96
N ARG A 53 6.41 5.64 17.52
CA ARG A 53 5.33 4.71 17.19
C ARG A 53 5.71 3.80 16.03
N LEU A 54 5.05 2.67 15.94
CA LEU A 54 5.18 1.74 14.81
C LEU A 54 4.11 2.04 13.76
N LEU A 55 4.51 2.24 12.51
CA LEU A 55 3.58 2.33 11.38
C LEU A 55 2.99 0.95 11.08
N VAL A 56 1.66 0.83 11.07
CA VAL A 56 0.97 -0.43 10.74
C VAL A 56 0.04 -0.21 9.56
N VAL A 57 0.40 -0.76 8.39
CA VAL A 57 -0.46 -0.78 7.19
C VAL A 57 -1.20 -2.11 7.16
N ILE A 58 -2.49 -2.12 7.50
CA ILE A 58 -3.27 -3.33 7.68
C ILE A 58 -4.64 -3.26 6.99
N GLY A 59 -5.05 -4.34 6.34
CA GLY A 59 -6.36 -4.45 5.70
C GLY A 59 -6.40 -5.50 4.59
N PRO A 60 -7.51 -5.57 3.83
CA PRO A 60 -7.71 -6.56 2.79
C PRO A 60 -6.58 -6.61 1.76
N CYS A 61 -6.28 -7.81 1.24
CA CYS A 61 -5.34 -7.98 0.14
C CYS A 61 -5.75 -7.12 -1.06
N SER A 62 -7.05 -7.08 -1.37
CA SER A 62 -7.67 -6.17 -2.33
C SER A 62 -9.11 -5.86 -1.93
N ILE A 63 -9.58 -4.68 -2.34
CA ILE A 63 -10.97 -4.27 -2.16
C ILE A 63 -11.79 -4.75 -3.35
N HIS A 64 -12.82 -5.56 -3.11
CA HIS A 64 -13.81 -5.97 -4.09
C HIS A 64 -15.24 -5.61 -3.66
N ASP A 65 -15.52 -5.56 -2.36
CA ASP A 65 -16.80 -5.11 -1.79
C ASP A 65 -16.57 -3.88 -0.90
N THR A 66 -17.12 -2.74 -1.32
CA THR A 66 -16.99 -1.47 -0.60
C THR A 66 -17.75 -1.46 0.73
N ARG A 67 -18.79 -2.30 0.90
CA ARG A 67 -19.55 -2.42 2.16
C ARG A 67 -18.72 -3.16 3.20
N ALA A 68 -18.13 -4.29 2.81
CA ALA A 68 -17.23 -5.04 3.68
C ALA A 68 -15.99 -4.21 4.07
N ALA A 69 -15.46 -3.40 3.13
CA ALA A 69 -14.35 -2.49 3.40
C ALA A 69 -14.72 -1.41 4.43
N LYS A 70 -15.92 -0.85 4.37
CA LYS A 70 -16.40 0.14 5.36
C LYS A 70 -16.63 -0.49 6.73
N GLU A 71 -17.18 -1.69 6.81
CA GLU A 71 -17.31 -2.41 8.07
C GLU A 71 -15.94 -2.71 8.70
N TYR A 72 -14.98 -3.16 7.88
CA TYR A 72 -13.60 -3.36 8.33
C TYR A 72 -12.98 -2.05 8.84
N ALA A 73 -13.18 -0.94 8.12
CA ALA A 73 -12.70 0.38 8.51
C ALA A 73 -13.27 0.84 9.86
N GLN A 74 -14.56 0.63 10.10
CA GLN A 74 -15.20 0.99 11.39
C GLN A 74 -14.62 0.22 12.57
N ARG A 75 -14.37 -1.08 12.39
CA ARG A 75 -13.74 -1.90 13.43
C ARG A 75 -12.28 -1.48 13.65
N LEU A 76 -11.53 -1.24 12.57
CA LEU A 76 -10.12 -0.84 12.64
C LEU A 76 -9.94 0.54 13.29
N LEU A 77 -10.87 1.47 13.06
CA LEU A 77 -10.85 2.79 13.67
C LEU A 77 -10.90 2.73 15.20
N GLN A 78 -11.67 1.81 15.77
CA GLN A 78 -11.73 1.63 17.23
C GLN A 78 -10.37 1.20 17.78
N LEU A 79 -9.73 0.21 17.15
CA LEU A 79 -8.38 -0.23 17.54
C LEU A 79 -7.32 0.86 17.33
N ARG A 80 -7.43 1.63 16.23
CA ARG A 80 -6.54 2.77 16.00
C ARG A 80 -6.63 3.80 17.13
N GLN A 81 -7.84 4.12 17.59
CA GLN A 81 -8.05 5.07 18.69
C GLN A 81 -7.51 4.53 20.02
N GLU A 82 -7.71 3.24 20.30
CA GLU A 82 -7.23 2.58 21.51
C GLU A 82 -5.70 2.49 21.58
N LEU A 83 -5.06 2.20 20.44
CA LEU A 83 -3.62 1.90 20.36
C LEU A 83 -2.78 3.07 19.80
N ASN A 84 -3.34 4.27 19.72
CA ASN A 84 -2.72 5.43 19.08
C ASN A 84 -1.44 5.91 19.77
N GLY A 85 -1.24 5.54 21.02
CA GLY A 85 -0.02 5.83 21.77
C GLY A 85 1.21 5.04 21.25
N GLU A 86 1.02 3.88 20.71
CA GLU A 86 2.06 2.94 20.27
C GLU A 86 2.12 2.75 18.75
N LEU A 87 0.95 2.83 18.09
CA LEU A 87 0.81 2.50 16.68
C LEU A 87 0.25 3.68 15.88
N GLU A 88 0.82 3.92 14.72
CA GLU A 88 0.16 4.68 13.65
C GLU A 88 -0.48 3.71 12.68
N VAL A 89 -1.78 3.45 12.87
CA VAL A 89 -2.55 2.48 12.07
C VAL A 89 -3.13 3.16 10.84
N VAL A 90 -2.82 2.61 9.66
CA VAL A 90 -3.30 3.06 8.35
C VAL A 90 -3.99 1.88 7.65
N MET A 91 -5.22 2.09 7.17
CA MET A 91 -5.94 1.03 6.49
C MET A 91 -5.37 0.77 5.09
N ARG A 92 -5.03 -0.48 4.81
CA ARG A 92 -4.68 -0.95 3.47
C ARG A 92 -5.93 -0.98 2.59
N VAL A 93 -5.94 -0.15 1.53
CA VAL A 93 -7.06 0.01 0.59
C VAL A 93 -6.51 -0.18 -0.83
N TYR A 94 -6.26 -1.42 -1.22
CA TYR A 94 -5.70 -1.75 -2.53
C TYR A 94 -6.82 -2.03 -3.53
N PHE A 95 -6.96 -1.16 -4.51
CA PHE A 95 -7.99 -1.24 -5.56
C PHE A 95 -7.56 -1.99 -6.80
N GLU A 96 -6.26 -2.19 -6.96
CA GLU A 96 -5.66 -2.81 -8.13
C GLU A 96 -4.73 -3.93 -7.70
N LYS A 97 -4.59 -4.94 -8.57
CA LYS A 97 -3.70 -6.09 -8.32
C LYS A 97 -2.78 -6.32 -9.50
N PRO A 98 -1.46 -6.31 -9.28
CA PRO A 98 -0.52 -6.69 -10.31
C PRO A 98 -0.67 -8.18 -10.62
N ARG A 99 -0.90 -8.52 -11.89
CA ARG A 99 -1.05 -9.90 -12.34
C ARG A 99 0.16 -10.34 -13.15
N THR A 100 0.70 -11.50 -12.81
CA THR A 100 1.79 -12.13 -13.59
C THR A 100 1.25 -12.69 -14.91
N THR A 101 0.01 -13.17 -14.89
CA THR A 101 -0.75 -13.64 -16.04
C THR A 101 -2.08 -12.89 -16.13
N VAL A 102 -3.13 -13.50 -16.64
CA VAL A 102 -4.49 -12.96 -16.67
C VAL A 102 -5.21 -13.18 -15.33
N GLY A 103 -6.25 -12.40 -15.04
CA GLY A 103 -7.09 -12.50 -13.85
C GLY A 103 -7.71 -11.16 -13.51
N TRP A 104 -8.64 -11.15 -12.55
CA TRP A 104 -9.26 -9.92 -12.08
C TRP A 104 -8.21 -8.90 -11.60
N LYS A 105 -8.23 -7.71 -12.19
CA LYS A 105 -7.22 -6.66 -11.98
C LYS A 105 -7.53 -5.72 -10.82
N GLY A 106 -8.69 -5.88 -10.18
CA GLY A 106 -9.10 -5.04 -9.06
C GLY A 106 -10.34 -4.20 -9.33
N LEU A 107 -10.82 -3.53 -8.27
CA LEU A 107 -12.07 -2.75 -8.29
C LEU A 107 -12.06 -1.62 -9.33
N ILE A 108 -10.93 -0.96 -9.54
CA ILE A 108 -10.85 0.13 -10.52
C ILE A 108 -11.03 -0.41 -11.94
N ASN A 109 -10.34 -1.50 -12.28
CA ASN A 109 -10.33 -2.02 -13.64
C ASN A 109 -11.62 -2.78 -14.00
N ASP A 110 -12.18 -3.53 -13.04
CA ASP A 110 -13.37 -4.36 -13.27
C ASP A 110 -14.23 -4.42 -11.98
N PRO A 111 -15.00 -3.35 -11.70
CA PRO A 111 -15.74 -3.20 -10.45
C PRO A 111 -16.87 -4.22 -10.27
N LEU A 112 -17.41 -4.75 -11.36
CA LEU A 112 -18.49 -5.74 -11.35
C LEU A 112 -17.98 -7.18 -11.34
N MET A 113 -16.67 -7.39 -11.52
CA MET A 113 -16.04 -8.72 -11.59
C MET A 113 -16.60 -9.62 -12.70
N ASP A 114 -17.06 -9.01 -13.81
CA ASP A 114 -17.73 -9.66 -14.94
C ASP A 114 -16.99 -9.46 -16.29
N ASN A 115 -15.76 -8.90 -16.23
CA ASN A 115 -14.96 -8.51 -17.38
C ASN A 115 -15.58 -7.42 -18.27
N SER A 116 -16.51 -6.64 -17.75
CA SER A 116 -17.07 -5.47 -18.45
C SER A 116 -16.12 -4.27 -18.46
N PHE A 117 -15.11 -4.27 -17.59
CA PHE A 117 -14.05 -3.24 -17.48
C PHE A 117 -14.61 -1.80 -17.41
N GLN A 118 -15.62 -1.58 -16.57
CA GLN A 118 -16.23 -0.28 -16.35
C GLN A 118 -15.32 0.62 -15.48
N ILE A 119 -14.14 0.99 -16.01
CA ILE A 119 -13.08 1.68 -15.28
C ILE A 119 -13.54 3.02 -14.70
N ASN A 120 -14.34 3.80 -15.43
CA ASN A 120 -14.88 5.06 -14.92
C ASN A 120 -15.75 4.85 -13.66
N GLU A 121 -16.51 3.76 -13.59
CA GLU A 121 -17.29 3.40 -12.39
C GLU A 121 -16.35 2.91 -11.27
N GLY A 122 -15.36 2.11 -11.61
CA GLY A 122 -14.34 1.66 -10.65
C GLY A 122 -13.60 2.82 -9.96
N LEU A 123 -13.20 3.85 -10.72
CA LEU A 123 -12.57 5.07 -10.18
C LEU A 123 -13.52 5.83 -9.25
N ARG A 124 -14.82 5.91 -9.60
CA ARG A 124 -15.84 6.56 -8.76
C ARG A 124 -16.02 5.83 -7.43
N LEU A 125 -16.13 4.50 -7.47
CA LEU A 125 -16.26 3.66 -6.28
C LEU A 125 -15.02 3.77 -5.38
N ALA A 126 -13.82 3.73 -5.98
CA ALA A 126 -12.57 3.85 -5.26
C ALA A 126 -12.44 5.19 -4.54
N ARG A 127 -12.69 6.31 -5.25
CA ARG A 127 -12.61 7.65 -4.64
C ARG A 127 -13.66 7.84 -3.55
N LYS A 128 -14.91 7.40 -3.80
CA LYS A 128 -15.98 7.48 -2.80
C LYS A 128 -15.64 6.70 -1.53
N LEU A 129 -15.08 5.50 -1.67
CA LEU A 129 -14.66 4.69 -0.52
C LEU A 129 -13.52 5.36 0.27
N LEU A 130 -12.52 5.93 -0.42
CA LEU A 130 -11.43 6.65 0.24
C LEU A 130 -11.93 7.87 1.01
N LEU A 131 -12.89 8.62 0.45
CA LEU A 131 -13.54 9.72 1.17
C LEU A 131 -14.21 9.22 2.44
N ASP A 132 -15.07 8.20 2.34
CA ASP A 132 -15.80 7.67 3.48
C ASP A 132 -14.86 7.16 4.60
N ILE A 133 -13.74 6.55 4.23
CA ILE A 133 -12.74 6.05 5.18
C ILE A 133 -12.02 7.23 5.86
N ASN A 134 -11.51 8.20 5.08
CA ASN A 134 -10.79 9.35 5.64
C ASN A 134 -11.72 10.27 6.45
N ASP A 135 -12.98 10.46 6.03
CA ASP A 135 -13.98 11.22 6.79
C ASP A 135 -14.28 10.61 8.17
N SER A 136 -14.15 9.29 8.30
CA SER A 136 -14.27 8.63 9.60
C SER A 136 -13.08 8.87 10.55
N GLY A 137 -11.98 9.46 10.06
CA GLY A 137 -10.74 9.66 10.80
C GLY A 137 -9.74 8.50 10.66
N LEU A 138 -9.98 7.56 9.73
CA LEU A 138 -9.05 6.45 9.45
C LEU A 138 -8.23 6.77 8.18
N PRO A 139 -6.89 6.91 8.28
CA PRO A 139 -6.05 7.14 7.10
C PRO A 139 -5.96 5.89 6.22
N ALA A 140 -5.79 6.10 4.91
CA ALA A 140 -5.74 5.05 3.90
C ALA A 140 -4.37 4.94 3.22
N ALA A 141 -3.99 3.69 2.89
CA ALA A 141 -2.78 3.34 2.15
C ALA A 141 -3.11 2.55 0.88
N GLY A 142 -2.41 2.82 -0.21
CA GLY A 142 -2.61 2.15 -1.49
C GLY A 142 -1.32 1.64 -2.13
N GLU A 143 -1.44 0.94 -3.26
CA GLU A 143 -0.33 0.58 -4.14
C GLU A 143 -0.48 1.37 -5.45
N TYR A 144 0.61 1.90 -5.97
CA TYR A 144 0.64 2.62 -7.23
C TYR A 144 1.15 1.69 -8.33
N LEU A 145 0.28 1.36 -9.29
CA LEU A 145 0.57 0.43 -10.39
C LEU A 145 0.69 1.13 -11.75
N ASP A 146 0.12 2.32 -11.90
CA ASP A 146 0.17 3.11 -13.12
C ASP A 146 0.39 4.60 -12.85
N MET A 147 0.56 5.40 -13.92
CA MET A 147 0.86 6.83 -13.85
C MET A 147 -0.38 7.72 -13.84
N ILE A 148 -1.58 7.16 -14.04
CA ILE A 148 -2.82 7.90 -14.26
C ILE A 148 -3.69 7.89 -13.00
N THR A 149 -3.90 6.71 -12.40
CA THR A 149 -4.71 6.50 -11.19
C THR A 149 -4.34 7.46 -10.03
N PRO A 150 -3.05 7.79 -9.79
CA PRO A 150 -2.69 8.76 -8.75
C PRO A 150 -3.35 10.12 -8.91
N GLN A 151 -3.64 10.57 -10.13
CA GLN A 151 -4.31 11.86 -10.36
C GLN A 151 -5.74 11.90 -9.84
N TYR A 152 -6.37 10.74 -9.67
CA TYR A 152 -7.75 10.60 -9.14
C TYR A 152 -7.80 10.41 -7.63
N LEU A 153 -6.77 9.84 -7.01
CA LEU A 153 -6.84 9.27 -5.67
C LEU A 153 -5.75 9.73 -4.71
N ALA A 154 -4.61 10.25 -5.20
CA ALA A 154 -3.44 10.48 -4.36
C ALA A 154 -3.66 11.55 -3.27
N ASP A 155 -4.60 12.47 -3.45
CA ASP A 155 -4.99 13.47 -2.43
C ASP A 155 -5.62 12.83 -1.18
N LEU A 156 -6.14 11.61 -1.30
CA LEU A 156 -6.78 10.83 -0.22
C LEU A 156 -5.92 9.69 0.31
N MET A 157 -4.66 9.57 -0.12
CA MET A 157 -3.72 8.54 0.32
C MET A 157 -2.73 9.10 1.33
N SER A 158 -2.62 8.45 2.49
CA SER A 158 -1.67 8.82 3.55
C SER A 158 -0.31 8.14 3.39
N TRP A 159 -0.26 6.99 2.72
CA TRP A 159 0.93 6.21 2.44
C TRP A 159 0.75 5.40 1.15
N GLY A 160 1.84 5.13 0.43
CA GLY A 160 1.79 4.36 -0.79
C GLY A 160 2.89 3.31 -0.90
N ALA A 161 2.61 2.20 -1.61
CA ALA A 161 3.59 1.17 -1.93
C ALA A 161 3.94 1.16 -3.43
N ILE A 162 5.20 0.82 -3.72
CA ILE A 162 5.63 0.32 -5.03
C ILE A 162 5.91 -1.18 -4.85
N GLY A 163 5.21 -2.00 -5.63
CA GLY A 163 5.26 -3.46 -5.52
C GLY A 163 6.58 -4.06 -6.02
N ALA A 164 6.84 -5.32 -5.65
CA ALA A 164 8.09 -6.01 -6.00
C ALA A 164 8.32 -6.14 -7.52
N ARG A 165 7.24 -6.19 -8.32
CA ARG A 165 7.33 -6.27 -9.79
C ARG A 165 7.60 -4.93 -10.46
N THR A 166 7.37 -3.83 -9.74
CA THR A 166 7.45 -2.46 -10.27
C THR A 166 8.58 -1.64 -9.64
N THR A 167 9.22 -2.14 -8.59
CA THR A 167 10.35 -1.46 -7.92
C THR A 167 11.54 -1.20 -8.85
N GLU A 168 11.78 -2.06 -9.86
CA GLU A 168 12.83 -1.85 -10.88
C GLU A 168 12.43 -0.85 -11.97
N SER A 169 11.14 -0.56 -12.10
CA SER A 169 10.61 0.30 -13.16
C SER A 169 11.00 1.76 -12.95
N GLN A 170 11.66 2.36 -13.93
CA GLN A 170 11.99 3.78 -13.94
C GLN A 170 10.75 4.65 -13.75
N VAL A 171 9.66 4.35 -14.46
CA VAL A 171 8.41 5.13 -14.42
C VAL A 171 7.82 5.18 -13.01
N HIS A 172 7.89 4.07 -12.25
CA HIS A 172 7.38 4.02 -10.87
C HIS A 172 8.29 4.76 -9.88
N ARG A 173 9.59 4.78 -10.11
CA ARG A 173 10.54 5.58 -9.32
C ARG A 173 10.36 7.08 -9.56
N GLU A 174 10.15 7.47 -10.79
CA GLU A 174 9.81 8.85 -11.20
C GLU A 174 8.48 9.28 -10.59
N LEU A 175 7.43 8.42 -10.68
CA LEU A 175 6.16 8.69 -10.04
C LEU A 175 6.33 8.94 -8.54
N ALA A 176 7.02 8.03 -7.84
CA ALA A 176 7.24 8.11 -6.40
C ALA A 176 7.95 9.41 -5.98
N SER A 177 8.84 9.96 -6.83
CA SER A 177 9.53 11.24 -6.59
C SER A 177 8.60 12.44 -6.49
N GLY A 178 7.40 12.35 -7.04
CA GLY A 178 6.38 13.40 -7.06
C GLY A 178 5.17 13.16 -6.17
N LEU A 179 5.07 11.99 -5.53
CA LEU A 179 3.95 11.70 -4.62
C LEU A 179 4.05 12.51 -3.34
N SER A 180 2.90 13.03 -2.88
CA SER A 180 2.81 13.84 -1.65
C SER A 180 2.72 13.00 -0.38
N CYS A 181 2.78 11.68 -0.47
CA CYS A 181 2.77 10.77 0.67
C CYS A 181 4.12 10.03 0.78
N PRO A 182 4.47 9.51 1.96
CA PRO A 182 5.56 8.56 2.12
C PRO A 182 5.36 7.30 1.27
N VAL A 183 6.45 6.72 0.74
CA VAL A 183 6.40 5.59 -0.18
C VAL A 183 7.33 4.47 0.26
N GLY A 184 6.77 3.25 0.38
CA GLY A 184 7.54 2.05 0.62
C GLY A 184 7.83 1.29 -0.68
N PHE A 185 9.10 0.94 -0.91
CA PHE A 185 9.54 0.12 -2.04
C PHE A 185 9.79 -1.33 -1.58
N LYS A 186 9.05 -2.29 -2.16
CA LYS A 186 9.27 -3.71 -1.88
C LYS A 186 10.57 -4.19 -2.51
N ASN A 187 11.29 -5.07 -1.82
CA ASN A 187 12.41 -5.80 -2.42
C ASN A 187 11.94 -6.65 -3.62
N GLY A 188 12.85 -7.01 -4.50
CA GLY A 188 12.57 -7.82 -5.68
C GLY A 188 11.87 -9.14 -5.36
N THR A 189 11.17 -9.72 -6.33
CA THR A 189 10.45 -11.00 -6.15
C THR A 189 11.37 -12.18 -5.82
N ASP A 190 12.65 -12.08 -6.16
CA ASP A 190 13.72 -13.05 -5.84
C ASP A 190 14.31 -12.86 -4.43
N GLY A 191 13.97 -11.76 -3.74
CA GLY A 191 14.49 -11.37 -2.44
C GLY A 191 15.57 -10.28 -2.49
N THR A 192 16.00 -9.84 -3.68
CA THR A 192 17.05 -8.83 -3.86
C THR A 192 16.65 -7.49 -3.25
N ILE A 193 17.41 -7.03 -2.25
CA ILE A 193 17.18 -5.74 -1.56
C ILE A 193 17.77 -4.56 -2.33
N LYS A 194 18.80 -4.79 -3.14
CA LYS A 194 19.48 -3.72 -3.89
C LYS A 194 18.53 -2.91 -4.76
N VAL A 195 17.58 -3.57 -5.44
CA VAL A 195 16.61 -2.90 -6.31
C VAL A 195 15.74 -1.88 -5.56
N ALA A 196 15.39 -2.18 -4.31
CA ALA A 196 14.62 -1.25 -3.47
C ALA A 196 15.49 -0.09 -2.96
N ILE A 197 16.75 -0.35 -2.59
CA ILE A 197 17.71 0.69 -2.21
C ILE A 197 17.94 1.66 -3.39
N ASP A 198 18.17 1.14 -4.58
CA ASP A 198 18.33 1.94 -5.80
C ASP A 198 17.06 2.77 -6.11
N ALA A 199 15.87 2.17 -5.87
CA ALA A 199 14.60 2.85 -6.07
C ALA A 199 14.38 4.01 -5.08
N ILE A 200 14.74 3.83 -3.81
CA ILE A 200 14.68 4.89 -2.78
C ILE A 200 15.59 6.06 -3.17
N ASN A 201 16.83 5.77 -3.57
CA ASN A 201 17.76 6.81 -4.04
C ASN A 201 17.22 7.54 -5.27
N ALA A 202 16.70 6.81 -6.25
CA ALA A 202 16.12 7.40 -7.45
C ALA A 202 14.91 8.29 -7.11
N ALA A 203 13.95 7.78 -6.32
CA ALA A 203 12.76 8.54 -5.94
C ALA A 203 13.08 9.76 -5.04
N GLY A 204 14.19 9.73 -4.31
CA GLY A 204 14.68 10.86 -3.53
C GLY A 204 15.21 12.03 -4.38
N ALA A 205 15.51 11.81 -5.66
CA ALA A 205 15.99 12.83 -6.59
C ALA A 205 14.85 13.50 -7.36
N ALA A 206 15.13 14.69 -7.90
CA ALA A 206 14.24 15.38 -8.81
C ALA A 206 14.22 14.71 -10.18
N HIS A 207 13.04 14.63 -10.80
CA HIS A 207 12.82 14.01 -12.11
C HIS A 207 11.99 14.90 -13.05
N CYS A 208 12.13 14.65 -14.35
CA CYS A 208 11.30 15.24 -15.40
C CYS A 208 10.80 14.10 -16.29
N PHE A 209 9.48 13.88 -16.36
CA PHE A 209 8.89 12.74 -17.06
C PHE A 209 7.50 13.02 -17.63
N LEU A 210 7.00 12.10 -18.44
CA LEU A 210 5.67 12.20 -19.06
C LEU A 210 4.59 11.66 -18.11
N SER A 211 3.53 12.43 -17.92
CA SER A 211 2.35 12.05 -17.15
C SER A 211 1.11 12.79 -17.64
N VAL A 212 0.06 12.85 -16.83
CA VAL A 212 -1.18 13.55 -17.14
C VAL A 212 -1.49 14.60 -16.07
N THR A 213 -2.17 15.67 -16.48
CA THR A 213 -2.69 16.71 -15.57
C THR A 213 -4.00 16.28 -14.92
N LYS A 214 -4.50 17.06 -13.95
CA LYS A 214 -5.87 16.92 -13.41
C LYS A 214 -6.96 17.08 -14.48
N TRP A 215 -6.67 17.74 -15.59
CA TRP A 215 -7.56 17.88 -16.74
C TRP A 215 -7.51 16.69 -17.72
N GLY A 216 -6.69 15.67 -17.44
CA GLY A 216 -6.52 14.50 -18.30
C GLY A 216 -5.62 14.72 -19.53
N HIS A 217 -4.96 15.87 -19.62
CA HIS A 217 -4.06 16.18 -20.73
C HIS A 217 -2.66 15.61 -20.46
N SER A 218 -2.02 15.08 -21.49
CA SER A 218 -0.60 14.70 -21.44
C SER A 218 0.26 15.89 -21.06
N ALA A 219 1.24 15.68 -20.19
CA ALA A 219 2.06 16.77 -19.65
C ALA A 219 3.50 16.30 -19.37
N ILE A 220 4.40 17.28 -19.33
CA ILE A 220 5.74 17.12 -18.76
C ILE A 220 5.66 17.50 -17.29
N VAL A 221 6.02 16.57 -16.41
CA VAL A 221 5.98 16.77 -14.96
C VAL A 221 7.40 16.87 -14.43
N ASN A 222 7.66 17.91 -13.62
CA ASN A 222 8.91 18.09 -12.90
C ASN A 222 8.64 17.89 -11.41
N THR A 223 9.46 17.08 -10.73
CA THR A 223 9.36 16.78 -9.31
C THR A 223 10.57 17.30 -8.56
N SER A 224 10.44 17.41 -7.23
CA SER A 224 11.53 17.80 -6.34
C SER A 224 12.25 16.62 -5.68
N GLY A 225 11.73 15.41 -5.87
CA GLY A 225 12.14 14.22 -5.11
C GLY A 225 11.31 14.00 -3.84
N ASN A 226 11.21 12.74 -3.41
CA ASN A 226 10.48 12.33 -2.23
C ASN A 226 11.44 11.77 -1.17
N GLY A 227 11.74 12.57 -0.14
CA GLY A 227 12.65 12.20 0.96
C GLY A 227 12.04 11.26 2.01
N ASP A 228 10.79 10.82 1.83
CA ASP A 228 10.07 9.94 2.75
C ASP A 228 9.87 8.54 2.16
N CYS A 229 10.87 8.06 1.42
CA CYS A 229 10.90 6.71 0.89
C CYS A 229 11.61 5.74 1.84
N HIS A 230 11.12 4.50 1.91
CA HIS A 230 11.72 3.45 2.74
C HIS A 230 11.60 2.07 2.08
N ILE A 231 12.32 1.05 2.63
CA ILE A 231 12.28 -0.31 2.11
C ILE A 231 11.16 -1.13 2.78
N ILE A 232 10.57 -2.07 2.01
CA ILE A 232 9.64 -3.09 2.51
C ILE A 232 10.24 -4.47 2.23
N LEU A 233 10.44 -5.27 3.27
CA LEU A 233 10.84 -6.66 3.18
C LEU A 233 9.60 -7.55 3.03
N ARG A 234 9.46 -8.21 1.87
CA ARG A 234 8.33 -9.07 1.53
C ARG A 234 8.71 -10.54 1.31
N GLY A 235 9.96 -10.90 1.62
CA GLY A 235 10.55 -12.18 1.27
C GLY A 235 10.96 -12.29 -0.19
N GLY A 236 11.45 -13.45 -0.57
CA GLY A 236 11.87 -13.80 -1.92
C GLY A 236 11.72 -15.30 -2.15
N LYS A 237 12.82 -15.98 -2.46
CA LYS A 237 12.85 -17.46 -2.44
C LYS A 237 12.63 -18.00 -1.02
N GLU A 238 13.11 -17.26 -0.04
CA GLU A 238 12.97 -17.54 1.40
C GLU A 238 12.41 -16.29 2.11
N PRO A 239 11.82 -16.44 3.31
CA PRO A 239 11.46 -15.32 4.17
C PRO A 239 12.67 -14.44 4.50
N ASN A 240 12.47 -13.11 4.69
CA ASN A 240 13.55 -12.16 4.95
C ASN A 240 13.25 -11.18 6.10
N TYR A 241 12.50 -11.62 7.11
CA TYR A 241 12.08 -10.80 8.26
C TYR A 241 12.92 -11.01 9.54
N SER A 242 13.82 -12.01 9.59
CA SER A 242 14.61 -12.28 10.79
C SER A 242 15.56 -11.12 11.14
N ALA A 243 16.03 -11.09 12.40
CA ALA A 243 16.97 -10.08 12.88
C ALA A 243 18.25 -9.99 12.04
N GLU A 244 18.71 -11.11 11.48
CA GLU A 244 19.88 -11.18 10.59
C GLU A 244 19.59 -10.47 9.25
N HIS A 245 18.39 -10.68 8.69
CA HIS A 245 17.96 -10.00 7.47
C HIS A 245 17.81 -8.49 7.70
N VAL A 246 17.16 -8.08 8.81
CA VAL A 246 17.03 -6.67 9.18
C VAL A 246 18.41 -6.03 9.33
N LYS A 247 19.36 -6.70 9.99
CA LYS A 247 20.75 -6.22 10.11
C LYS A 247 21.43 -6.04 8.75
N ALA A 248 21.30 -7.01 7.86
CA ALA A 248 21.88 -6.93 6.50
C ALA A 248 21.30 -5.76 5.70
N VAL A 249 19.99 -5.52 5.82
CA VAL A 249 19.32 -4.38 5.17
C VAL A 249 19.80 -3.06 5.74
N LYS A 250 19.96 -2.94 7.07
CA LYS A 250 20.50 -1.74 7.73
C LYS A 250 21.90 -1.41 7.19
N GLU A 251 22.76 -2.43 7.04
CA GLU A 251 24.11 -2.26 6.48
C GLU A 251 24.06 -1.81 5.02
N GLY A 252 23.14 -2.37 4.22
CA GLY A 252 22.93 -1.98 2.83
C GLY A 252 22.44 -0.53 2.68
N LEU A 253 21.46 -0.12 3.49
CA LEU A 253 20.95 1.27 3.53
C LEU A 253 22.05 2.24 3.97
N SER A 254 22.80 1.90 5.04
CA SER A 254 23.91 2.73 5.53
C SER A 254 24.99 2.93 4.48
N LYS A 255 25.38 1.89 3.74
CA LYS A 255 26.35 1.99 2.63
C LYS A 255 25.86 2.90 1.51
N ALA A 256 24.54 2.99 1.32
CA ALA A 256 23.91 3.87 0.34
C ALA A 256 23.66 5.30 0.87
N GLY A 257 24.01 5.60 2.13
CA GLY A 257 23.76 6.91 2.76
C GLY A 257 22.28 7.13 3.13
N LEU A 258 21.50 6.06 3.23
CA LEU A 258 20.05 6.12 3.52
C LEU A 258 19.76 5.79 4.99
N PRO A 259 18.69 6.36 5.57
CA PRO A 259 18.20 5.99 6.90
C PRO A 259 17.82 4.51 6.95
N ALA A 260 18.03 3.87 8.11
CA ALA A 260 17.70 2.47 8.33
C ALA A 260 16.19 2.29 8.62
N ASN A 261 15.35 2.67 7.67
CA ASN A 261 13.89 2.59 7.77
C ASN A 261 13.38 1.32 7.07
N VAL A 262 13.03 0.31 7.84
CA VAL A 262 12.60 -1.01 7.35
C VAL A 262 11.16 -1.26 7.74
N MET A 263 10.31 -1.54 6.76
CA MET A 263 8.98 -2.11 6.96
C MET A 263 9.02 -3.61 6.67
N ILE A 264 8.30 -4.42 7.44
CA ILE A 264 8.21 -5.86 7.22
C ILE A 264 6.78 -6.20 6.80
N ASP A 265 6.65 -6.76 5.59
CA ASP A 265 5.41 -7.32 5.09
C ASP A 265 5.25 -8.75 5.63
N PHE A 266 4.22 -9.00 6.46
CA PHE A 266 3.98 -10.28 7.10
C PHE A 266 3.45 -11.33 6.14
N SER A 267 2.85 -10.90 5.03
CA SER A 267 2.29 -11.79 4.02
C SER A 267 3.31 -12.18 2.92
N HIS A 268 2.84 -12.59 1.76
CA HIS A 268 3.64 -12.93 0.58
C HIS A 268 4.65 -14.07 0.86
N ALA A 269 5.93 -13.88 0.51
CA ALA A 269 6.93 -14.92 0.72
C ALA A 269 7.38 -15.04 2.18
N ASN A 270 7.22 -13.99 2.99
CA ASN A 270 7.52 -14.05 4.42
C ASN A 270 6.61 -15.05 5.17
N SER A 271 5.36 -15.19 4.76
CA SER A 271 4.44 -16.22 5.27
C SER A 271 4.39 -17.47 4.37
N SER A 272 5.27 -17.59 3.37
CA SER A 272 5.22 -18.68 2.37
C SER A 272 3.83 -18.80 1.73
N LYS A 273 3.11 -17.69 1.56
CA LYS A 273 1.71 -17.60 1.07
C LYS A 273 0.69 -18.35 1.92
N GLN A 274 1.03 -18.69 3.17
CA GLN A 274 0.13 -19.31 4.14
C GLN A 274 -0.32 -18.24 5.13
N PHE A 275 -1.55 -17.74 5.00
CA PHE A 275 -2.00 -16.52 5.71
C PHE A 275 -1.85 -16.63 7.24
N LYS A 276 -2.06 -17.80 7.85
CA LYS A 276 -1.85 -18.00 9.30
C LYS A 276 -0.40 -17.82 9.72
N LYS A 277 0.56 -18.05 8.86
CA LYS A 277 1.98 -17.78 9.16
C LYS A 277 2.31 -16.30 9.32
N GLN A 278 1.42 -15.39 8.94
CA GLN A 278 1.56 -13.99 9.33
C GLN A 278 1.65 -13.82 10.86
N LEU A 279 1.04 -14.70 11.63
CA LEU A 279 1.11 -14.71 13.11
C LEU A 279 2.51 -15.08 13.60
N ASP A 280 3.17 -16.06 12.96
CA ASP A 280 4.55 -16.42 13.27
C ASP A 280 5.53 -15.29 12.96
N VAL A 281 5.33 -14.62 11.80
CA VAL A 281 6.11 -13.44 11.43
C VAL A 281 5.89 -12.31 12.43
N SER A 282 4.63 -12.06 12.83
CA SER A 282 4.29 -11.07 13.87
C SER A 282 5.00 -11.36 15.18
N ALA A 283 4.97 -12.59 15.67
CA ALA A 283 5.62 -12.98 16.92
C ALA A 283 7.14 -12.76 16.88
N ASP A 284 7.79 -13.03 15.75
CA ASP A 284 9.22 -12.76 15.57
C ASP A 284 9.52 -11.26 15.57
N VAL A 285 8.78 -10.49 14.79
CA VAL A 285 8.94 -9.02 14.69
C VAL A 285 8.67 -8.36 16.05
N CYS A 286 7.65 -8.80 16.80
CA CYS A 286 7.40 -8.32 18.17
C CYS A 286 8.58 -8.58 19.09
N ARG A 287 9.26 -9.75 19.00
CA ARG A 287 10.48 -10.03 19.78
C ARG A 287 11.63 -9.08 19.41
N GLN A 288 11.83 -8.81 18.12
CA GLN A 288 12.86 -7.87 17.67
C GLN A 288 12.59 -6.45 18.18
N ILE A 289 11.36 -5.95 18.04
CA ILE A 289 10.95 -4.63 18.53
C ILE A 289 11.11 -4.56 20.05
N SER A 290 10.58 -5.51 20.81
CA SER A 290 10.73 -5.60 22.27
C SER A 290 12.21 -5.71 22.68
N GLY A 291 13.02 -6.32 21.84
CA GLY A 291 14.48 -6.44 21.98
C GLY A 291 15.24 -5.12 21.79
N GLY A 292 14.56 -4.05 21.35
CA GLY A 292 15.15 -2.72 21.16
C GLY A 292 15.48 -2.38 19.71
N GLU A 293 15.07 -3.20 18.71
CA GLU A 293 15.29 -2.86 17.29
C GLU A 293 14.43 -1.64 16.89
N LYS A 294 15.11 -0.57 16.47
CA LYS A 294 14.48 0.70 16.08
C LYS A 294 14.38 0.87 14.57
N ALA A 295 15.13 0.09 13.79
CA ALA A 295 15.09 0.18 12.34
C ALA A 295 13.79 -0.38 11.74
N ILE A 296 13.08 -1.26 12.48
CA ILE A 296 11.74 -1.68 12.09
C ILE A 296 10.77 -0.54 12.41
N ILE A 297 10.53 0.31 11.40
CA ILE A 297 9.65 1.48 11.51
C ILE A 297 8.18 1.14 11.25
N GLY A 298 7.91 0.00 10.65
CA GLY A 298 6.54 -0.39 10.34
C GLY A 298 6.39 -1.82 9.89
N VAL A 299 5.12 -2.22 9.78
CA VAL A 299 4.69 -3.55 9.32
C VAL A 299 3.54 -3.44 8.34
N MET A 300 3.40 -4.43 7.45
CA MET A 300 2.27 -4.56 6.54
C MET A 300 1.59 -5.92 6.75
N ILE A 301 0.26 -5.93 6.81
CA ILE A 301 -0.52 -7.12 7.18
C ILE A 301 -1.72 -7.27 6.25
N GLU A 302 -1.93 -8.46 5.69
CA GLU A 302 -3.14 -8.79 4.92
C GLU A 302 -4.19 -9.41 5.83
N SER A 303 -5.26 -8.64 6.08
CA SER A 303 -6.32 -8.93 7.03
C SER A 303 -7.69 -8.61 6.44
N HIS A 304 -8.72 -9.39 6.77
CA HIS A 304 -10.11 -9.08 6.40
C HIS A 304 -11.07 -9.50 7.53
N LEU A 305 -12.40 -9.25 7.35
CA LEU A 305 -13.42 -9.65 8.32
C LEU A 305 -13.46 -11.17 8.53
N VAL A 306 -13.31 -11.93 7.43
CA VAL A 306 -13.29 -13.41 7.41
C VAL A 306 -11.95 -13.88 6.87
N GLU A 307 -11.35 -14.86 7.52
CA GLU A 307 -10.06 -15.43 7.14
C GLU A 307 -10.07 -16.21 5.81
N GLY A 308 -8.87 -16.34 5.23
CA GLY A 308 -8.65 -17.09 4.00
C GLY A 308 -8.98 -16.29 2.74
N ASN A 309 -9.26 -17.02 1.68
CA ASN A 309 -9.70 -16.47 0.39
C ASN A 309 -10.76 -17.36 -0.25
N GLN A 310 -11.34 -16.87 -1.35
CA GLN A 310 -12.34 -17.54 -2.17
C GLN A 310 -12.08 -17.27 -3.65
N SER A 311 -12.56 -18.15 -4.52
CA SER A 311 -12.40 -18.02 -5.96
C SER A 311 -13.60 -17.31 -6.60
N LEU A 312 -13.34 -16.40 -7.53
CA LEU A 312 -14.37 -15.81 -8.40
C LEU A 312 -14.93 -16.81 -9.43
N GLU A 313 -14.20 -17.89 -9.71
CA GLU A 313 -14.54 -18.89 -10.74
C GLU A 313 -15.31 -20.08 -10.17
N SER A 314 -15.58 -20.11 -8.85
CA SER A 314 -16.24 -21.24 -8.20
C SER A 314 -17.72 -21.42 -8.60
N GLY A 315 -18.36 -20.36 -9.08
CA GLY A 315 -19.82 -20.33 -9.32
C GLY A 315 -20.66 -20.25 -8.04
N GLU A 316 -20.05 -20.28 -6.86
CA GLU A 316 -20.70 -20.16 -5.58
C GLU A 316 -20.87 -18.68 -5.17
N PRO A 317 -21.92 -18.34 -4.43
CA PRO A 317 -22.06 -16.99 -3.86
C PRO A 317 -20.86 -16.60 -3.01
N LEU A 318 -20.37 -15.38 -3.20
CA LEU A 318 -19.23 -14.90 -2.43
C LEU A 318 -19.58 -14.73 -0.95
N VAL A 319 -18.69 -15.23 -0.09
CA VAL A 319 -18.76 -15.01 1.35
C VAL A 319 -18.39 -13.55 1.65
N TYR A 320 -19.30 -12.84 2.31
CA TYR A 320 -19.10 -11.45 2.71
C TYR A 320 -17.85 -11.28 3.58
N GLY A 321 -17.03 -10.28 3.27
CA GLY A 321 -15.82 -9.97 4.06
C GLY A 321 -14.67 -10.97 3.91
N LYS A 322 -14.70 -11.85 2.90
CA LYS A 322 -13.61 -12.80 2.60
C LYS A 322 -12.89 -12.39 1.30
N SER A 323 -11.57 -12.45 1.30
CA SER A 323 -10.74 -12.03 0.16
C SER A 323 -11.02 -12.82 -1.12
N VAL A 324 -11.03 -12.17 -2.27
CA VAL A 324 -11.08 -12.79 -3.62
C VAL A 324 -9.71 -12.84 -4.30
N THR A 325 -8.65 -12.45 -3.59
CA THR A 325 -7.25 -12.51 -4.05
C THR A 325 -6.43 -13.34 -3.08
N ASP A 326 -5.32 -12.81 -2.52
CA ASP A 326 -4.52 -13.59 -1.58
C ASP A 326 -5.26 -13.75 -0.24
N ALA A 327 -5.02 -14.87 0.44
CA ALA A 327 -5.69 -15.19 1.69
C ALA A 327 -5.22 -14.26 2.83
N CYS A 328 -6.17 -13.78 3.62
CA CYS A 328 -5.98 -12.84 4.71
C CYS A 328 -6.18 -13.52 6.07
N ILE A 329 -5.58 -12.98 7.15
CA ILE A 329 -6.00 -13.32 8.52
C ILE A 329 -7.39 -12.75 8.79
N GLY A 330 -8.13 -13.36 9.72
CA GLY A 330 -9.46 -12.92 10.15
C GLY A 330 -9.41 -11.79 11.17
N TRP A 331 -10.59 -11.31 11.57
CA TRP A 331 -10.69 -10.17 12.47
C TRP A 331 -10.11 -10.46 13.87
N GLU A 332 -10.34 -11.63 14.45
CA GLU A 332 -9.83 -12.00 15.78
C GLU A 332 -8.30 -12.01 15.83
N ASP A 333 -7.66 -12.58 14.79
CA ASP A 333 -6.20 -12.53 14.65
C ASP A 333 -5.70 -11.10 14.48
N THR A 334 -6.46 -10.25 13.78
CA THR A 334 -6.14 -8.84 13.56
C THR A 334 -6.05 -8.08 14.88
N GLU A 335 -7.04 -8.24 15.76
CA GLU A 335 -7.02 -7.61 17.09
C GLU A 335 -5.83 -8.10 17.93
N THR A 336 -5.57 -9.41 17.92
CA THR A 336 -4.44 -10.00 18.64
C THR A 336 -3.11 -9.42 18.17
N VAL A 337 -2.87 -9.41 16.85
CA VAL A 337 -1.63 -8.90 16.25
C VAL A 337 -1.41 -7.43 16.56
N LEU A 338 -2.45 -6.59 16.48
CA LEU A 338 -2.32 -5.16 16.78
C LEU A 338 -1.99 -4.92 18.25
N ARG A 339 -2.61 -5.66 19.19
CA ARG A 339 -2.31 -5.56 20.61
C ARG A 339 -0.90 -6.03 20.95
N ASP A 340 -0.44 -7.11 20.33
CA ASP A 340 0.92 -7.64 20.51
C ASP A 340 1.98 -6.64 19.99
N LEU A 341 1.75 -6.03 18.84
CA LEU A 341 2.62 -4.99 18.30
C LEU A 341 2.69 -3.76 19.23
N ALA A 342 1.55 -3.31 19.76
CA ALA A 342 1.51 -2.20 20.72
C ALA A 342 2.27 -2.57 22.02
N ALA A 343 2.09 -3.79 22.54
CA ALA A 343 2.85 -4.28 23.69
C ALA A 343 4.35 -4.32 23.43
N ALA A 344 4.77 -4.72 22.21
CA ALA A 344 6.17 -4.73 21.81
C ALA A 344 6.78 -3.32 21.77
N VAL A 345 6.04 -2.31 21.28
CA VAL A 345 6.47 -0.90 21.29
C VAL A 345 6.60 -0.39 22.74
N LYS A 346 5.63 -0.69 23.61
CA LYS A 346 5.72 -0.34 25.06
C LYS A 346 6.96 -0.96 25.70
N ALA A 347 7.25 -2.23 25.44
CA ALA A 347 8.42 -2.92 25.95
C ALA A 347 9.74 -2.30 25.43
N ARG A 348 9.79 -1.87 24.17
CA ARG A 348 10.92 -1.14 23.58
C ARG A 348 11.20 0.17 24.32
N ARG A 349 10.15 0.93 24.69
CA ARG A 349 10.27 2.22 25.41
C ARG A 349 10.78 2.07 26.84
N SER A 350 10.62 0.89 27.42
CA SER A 350 11.03 0.61 28.81
C SER A 350 12.51 0.20 28.93
N ARG A 351 13.23 0.14 27.80
CA ARG A 351 14.68 -0.15 27.74
C ARG A 351 15.50 1.14 27.63
#